data_1b3523d79ddcfae7eb98ff15e53f5d33
#
_entry.id   1b3523d79ddcfae7eb98ff15e53f5d33
#
_cell.length_a   1.000
_cell.length_b   1.000
_cell.length_c   1.000
_cell.angle_alpha   90.00
_cell.angle_beta   90.00
_cell.angle_gamma   90.00
#
_symmetry.space_group_name_H-M   'P 1'
#
loop_
_entity.id
_entity.type
_entity.pdbx_description
1 polymer ?
#
loop_
_entity_poly.entity_id
_entity_poly.type
_entity_poly.pdbx_seq_one_letter_code
_entity_poly.pdbx_strand_id
1 'polypeptide(L)'
;LPGEERPDNIRADMVTTRLAELVGPMIGVEQLIYDSGGNFGGSPVSVSLLGNNIEELKAAKQDLKTALVENDLLKDVVDNDPAGIKEIRLELKDNAYVLGLDVRNVMAQVRSGFFGSQAQRFQRGQDEIRVWVRYNKEDRSSISNLEDMRIQTPTGAKVPLREIASYSIERGDVSINHLDGRREIQVSADLKNPNTTSGSDIMEEIKLHIMPDIQAKY
;
A
#
# COMPACT_ATOMS: atom_id res chain seq x y z
N LEU A 1 -3.67 -2.41 32.84
CA LEU A 1 -4.13 -2.04 34.19
C LEU A 1 -5.00 -0.81 34.11
N PRO A 2 -6.15 -0.73 34.81
CA PRO A 2 -6.93 0.49 34.96
C PRO A 2 -6.07 1.65 35.45
N GLY A 3 -6.42 2.90 35.11
CA GLY A 3 -5.61 4.08 35.41
C GLY A 3 -5.29 4.24 36.92
N GLU A 4 -6.23 3.80 37.77
CA GLU A 4 -6.13 3.86 39.21
C GLU A 4 -5.12 2.84 39.83
N GLU A 5 -4.81 1.78 39.10
CA GLU A 5 -3.89 0.72 39.49
C GLU A 5 -2.47 0.88 38.91
N ARG A 6 -2.21 1.97 38.19
CA ARG A 6 -0.89 2.21 37.56
C ARG A 6 0.03 2.89 38.59
N PRO A 7 1.22 2.31 38.84
CA PRO A 7 2.20 2.97 39.70
C PRO A 7 2.68 4.28 39.05
N ASP A 8 2.93 5.29 39.87
CA ASP A 8 3.56 6.56 39.48
C ASP A 8 2.87 7.39 38.41
N ASN A 9 1.53 7.34 38.30
CA ASN A 9 0.77 8.06 37.25
C ASN A 9 1.25 7.77 35.82
N ILE A 10 1.76 6.57 35.55
CA ILE A 10 2.19 6.17 34.20
C ILE A 10 0.99 6.22 33.24
N ARG A 11 1.05 7.13 32.29
CA ARG A 11 0.04 7.30 31.24
C ARG A 11 0.39 6.41 30.04
N ALA A 12 -0.64 6.04 29.29
CA ALA A 12 -0.46 5.18 28.11
C ALA A 12 0.42 5.82 27.03
N ASP A 13 0.30 7.14 26.84
CA ASP A 13 1.13 7.93 25.91
C ASP A 13 2.63 7.93 26.31
N MET A 14 2.96 7.92 27.59
CA MET A 14 4.34 7.79 28.06
C MET A 14 4.92 6.40 27.72
N VAL A 15 4.11 5.37 27.84
CA VAL A 15 4.54 3.98 27.50
C VAL A 15 4.77 3.84 26.00
N THR A 16 3.85 4.35 25.18
CA THR A 16 3.99 4.28 23.71
C THR A 16 5.18 5.11 23.23
N THR A 17 5.40 6.31 23.79
CA THR A 17 6.57 7.13 23.45
C THR A 17 7.87 6.40 23.83
N ARG A 18 7.94 5.83 25.05
CA ARG A 18 9.13 5.07 25.47
C ARG A 18 9.36 3.82 24.63
N LEU A 19 8.28 3.14 24.22
CA LEU A 19 8.37 1.99 23.32
C LEU A 19 8.91 2.40 21.94
N ALA A 20 8.41 3.51 21.38
CA ALA A 20 8.88 4.06 20.12
C ALA A 20 10.38 4.40 20.16
N GLU A 21 10.85 5.03 21.25
CA GLU A 21 12.27 5.33 21.45
C GLU A 21 13.14 4.05 21.51
N LEU A 22 12.67 3.02 22.20
CA LEU A 22 13.41 1.76 22.38
C LEU A 22 13.48 0.93 21.10
N VAL A 23 12.41 0.91 20.32
CA VAL A 23 12.35 0.16 19.06
C VAL A 23 13.15 0.90 17.97
N GLY A 24 13.06 2.22 17.94
CA GLY A 24 13.72 3.04 16.91
C GLY A 24 13.21 2.76 15.49
N PRO A 25 13.90 3.27 14.47
CA PRO A 25 13.50 3.07 13.07
C PRO A 25 13.73 1.62 12.63
N MET A 26 12.72 1.00 12.02
CA MET A 26 12.78 -0.37 11.52
C MET A 26 12.97 -0.36 10.00
N ILE A 27 14.02 -1.03 9.51
CA ILE A 27 14.29 -1.17 8.07
C ILE A 27 13.21 -2.05 7.42
N GLY A 28 12.64 -1.57 6.31
CA GLY A 28 11.63 -2.31 5.54
C GLY A 28 10.18 -2.11 6.03
N VAL A 29 9.97 -1.26 7.05
CA VAL A 29 8.66 -0.81 7.50
C VAL A 29 8.41 0.60 6.98
N GLU A 30 7.34 0.79 6.22
CA GLU A 30 6.97 2.11 5.68
C GLU A 30 6.27 2.99 6.72
N GLN A 31 5.52 2.36 7.62
CA GLN A 31 4.73 3.06 8.63
C GLN A 31 4.66 2.22 9.89
N LEU A 32 5.03 2.79 11.02
CA LEU A 32 4.95 2.17 12.34
C LEU A 32 4.27 3.16 13.30
N ILE A 33 3.12 2.77 13.80
CA ILE A 33 2.31 3.60 14.71
C ILE A 33 2.25 2.90 16.06
N TYR A 34 2.47 3.68 17.11
CA TYR A 34 2.30 3.22 18.49
C TYR A 34 1.04 3.86 19.07
N ASP A 35 -0.09 3.15 19.01
CA ASP A 35 -1.37 3.63 19.52
C ASP A 35 -1.58 3.18 20.97
N SER A 36 -2.02 4.10 21.80
CA SER A 36 -2.40 3.83 23.21
C SER A 36 -3.86 3.39 23.38
N GLY A 37 -4.62 3.25 22.28
CA GLY A 37 -6.02 2.79 22.30
C GLY A 37 -7.01 3.82 22.84
N GLY A 38 -6.61 5.07 23.03
CA GLY A 38 -7.47 6.14 23.59
C GLY A 38 -8.14 7.06 22.59
N ASN A 39 -7.80 6.97 21.30
CA ASN A 39 -8.32 7.89 20.28
C ASN A 39 -9.57 7.32 19.59
N PHE A 40 -10.69 7.28 20.29
CA PHE A 40 -12.01 6.98 19.68
C PHE A 40 -12.48 8.06 18.68
N GLY A 41 -11.79 9.21 18.58
CA GLY A 41 -12.15 10.35 17.74
C GLY A 41 -11.31 10.55 16.48
N GLY A 42 -10.37 9.64 16.17
CA GLY A 42 -9.41 9.82 15.06
C GLY A 42 -8.22 10.72 15.43
N SER A 43 -7.34 10.97 14.46
CA SER A 43 -6.17 11.84 14.66
C SER A 43 -6.59 13.30 14.85
N PRO A 44 -5.99 14.04 15.80
CA PRO A 44 -6.34 15.43 16.09
C PRO A 44 -6.07 16.38 14.92
N VAL A 45 -5.15 16.01 14.03
CA VAL A 45 -4.87 16.70 12.77
C VAL A 45 -5.15 15.73 11.63
N SER A 46 -6.04 16.11 10.72
CA SER A 46 -6.41 15.28 9.56
C SER A 46 -6.82 16.17 8.39
N VAL A 47 -6.13 16.01 7.27
CA VAL A 47 -6.34 16.80 6.04
C VAL A 47 -6.61 15.85 4.89
N SER A 48 -7.76 16.02 4.24
CA SER A 48 -8.13 15.28 3.03
C SER A 48 -7.81 16.10 1.78
N LEU A 49 -6.93 15.56 0.95
CA LEU A 49 -6.63 16.09 -0.39
C LEU A 49 -7.56 15.42 -1.39
N LEU A 50 -8.23 16.22 -2.22
CA LEU A 50 -9.19 15.75 -3.21
C LEU A 50 -8.77 16.17 -4.62
N GLY A 51 -8.66 15.23 -5.54
CA GLY A 51 -8.27 15.52 -6.91
C GLY A 51 -8.73 14.44 -7.89
N ASN A 52 -8.70 14.79 -9.18
CA ASN A 52 -8.99 13.85 -10.27
C ASN A 52 -7.70 13.29 -10.90
N ASN A 53 -6.60 14.02 -10.78
CA ASN A 53 -5.28 13.60 -11.25
C ASN A 53 -4.52 12.94 -10.09
N ILE A 54 -4.26 11.65 -10.22
CA ILE A 54 -3.62 10.86 -9.15
C ILE A 54 -2.15 11.25 -8.93
N GLU A 55 -1.44 11.64 -9.98
CA GLU A 55 -0.02 12.01 -9.88
C GLU A 55 0.13 13.35 -9.14
N GLU A 56 -0.69 14.33 -9.46
CA GLU A 56 -0.76 15.61 -8.74
C GLU A 56 -1.15 15.38 -7.28
N LEU A 57 -2.14 14.51 -7.04
CA LEU A 57 -2.62 14.21 -5.69
C LEU A 57 -1.54 13.54 -4.84
N LYS A 58 -0.77 12.61 -5.41
CA LYS A 58 0.36 11.97 -4.73
C LYS A 58 1.52 12.94 -4.46
N ALA A 59 1.77 13.86 -5.39
CA ALA A 59 2.78 14.91 -5.20
C ALA A 59 2.34 15.90 -4.10
N ALA A 60 1.09 16.36 -4.12
CA ALA A 60 0.52 17.20 -3.08
C ALA A 60 0.54 16.53 -1.69
N LYS A 61 0.24 15.22 -1.63
CA LYS A 61 0.38 14.42 -0.41
C LYS A 61 1.81 14.48 0.14
N GLN A 62 2.81 14.33 -0.74
CA GLN A 62 4.20 14.32 -0.31
C GLN A 62 4.65 15.68 0.22
N ASP A 63 4.25 16.77 -0.43
CA ASP A 63 4.54 18.14 0.03
C ASP A 63 3.87 18.42 1.39
N LEU A 64 2.59 18.05 1.53
CA LEU A 64 1.87 18.19 2.80
C LEU A 64 2.53 17.37 3.91
N LYS A 65 2.87 16.12 3.62
CA LYS A 65 3.52 15.24 4.59
C LYS A 65 4.87 15.78 5.05
N THR A 66 5.66 16.33 4.12
CA THR A 66 6.94 16.98 4.45
C THR A 66 6.73 18.18 5.39
N ALA A 67 5.78 19.07 5.05
CA ALA A 67 5.47 20.23 5.89
C ALA A 67 4.98 19.84 7.30
N LEU A 68 4.18 18.77 7.41
CA LEU A 68 3.71 18.30 8.71
C LEU A 68 4.83 17.62 9.55
N VAL A 69 5.77 16.94 8.91
CA VAL A 69 6.93 16.32 9.58
C VAL A 69 7.89 17.39 10.12
N GLU A 70 8.04 18.52 9.41
CA GLU A 70 8.86 19.66 9.84
C GLU A 70 8.24 20.45 11.00
N ASN A 71 6.95 20.26 11.28
CA ASN A 71 6.28 20.92 12.41
C ASN A 71 6.65 20.23 13.73
N ASP A 72 7.34 20.96 14.61
CA ASP A 72 7.83 20.45 15.89
C ASP A 72 6.72 20.05 16.89
N LEU A 73 5.48 20.45 16.66
CA LEU A 73 4.34 20.14 17.52
C LEU A 73 3.66 18.82 17.15
N LEU A 74 3.99 18.25 15.96
CA LEU A 74 3.39 17.05 15.40
C LEU A 74 4.32 15.83 15.51
N LYS A 75 3.72 14.66 15.55
CA LYS A 75 4.35 13.33 15.49
C LYS A 75 3.45 12.38 14.70
N ASP A 76 3.99 11.19 14.37
CA ASP A 76 3.25 10.09 13.76
C ASP A 76 2.47 10.53 12.51
N VAL A 77 3.15 11.28 11.61
CA VAL A 77 2.55 11.74 10.34
C VAL A 77 2.37 10.56 9.40
N VAL A 78 1.12 10.24 9.11
CA VAL A 78 0.73 9.07 8.32
C VAL A 78 -0.25 9.44 7.22
N ASP A 79 -0.37 8.59 6.21
CA ASP A 79 -1.36 8.74 5.15
C ASP A 79 -2.14 7.44 4.90
N ASN A 80 -3.30 7.54 4.24
CA ASN A 80 -4.14 6.41 3.87
C ASN A 80 -3.85 5.86 2.45
N ASP A 81 -2.74 6.30 1.84
CA ASP A 81 -2.26 5.85 0.53
C ASP A 81 -0.85 5.21 0.66
N PRO A 82 -0.71 4.13 1.47
CA PRO A 82 0.56 3.45 1.63
C PRO A 82 0.98 2.80 0.32
N ALA A 83 2.28 2.76 0.07
CA ALA A 83 2.80 2.08 -1.11
C ALA A 83 2.49 0.58 -1.04
N GLY A 84 1.81 0.06 -2.05
CA GLY A 84 1.46 -1.35 -2.13
C GLY A 84 2.64 -2.28 -2.38
N ILE A 85 2.34 -3.55 -2.45
CA ILE A 85 3.32 -4.57 -2.85
C ILE A 85 3.81 -4.30 -4.28
N LYS A 86 5.02 -4.73 -4.56
CA LYS A 86 5.54 -4.71 -5.94
C LYS A 86 4.72 -5.67 -6.80
N GLU A 87 4.21 -5.15 -7.89
CA GLU A 87 3.43 -5.88 -8.89
C GLU A 87 4.20 -5.92 -10.22
N ILE A 88 4.11 -7.03 -10.90
CA ILE A 88 4.62 -7.16 -12.27
C ILE A 88 3.45 -6.90 -13.21
N ARG A 89 3.51 -5.78 -13.94
CA ARG A 89 2.55 -5.44 -14.97
C ARG A 89 3.07 -5.93 -16.32
N LEU A 90 2.31 -6.79 -16.98
CA LEU A 90 2.65 -7.34 -18.30
C LEU A 90 1.91 -6.57 -19.40
N GLU A 91 2.64 -6.22 -20.44
CA GLU A 91 2.10 -5.63 -21.66
C GLU A 91 2.46 -6.52 -22.85
N LEU A 92 1.45 -6.90 -23.66
CA LEU A 92 1.69 -7.72 -24.84
C LEU A 92 2.27 -6.87 -25.98
N LYS A 93 3.25 -7.46 -26.66
CA LYS A 93 3.83 -6.94 -27.89
C LYS A 93 2.93 -7.29 -29.08
N ASP A 94 3.05 -6.56 -30.19
CA ASP A 94 2.25 -6.80 -31.40
C ASP A 94 2.36 -8.23 -31.94
N ASN A 95 3.53 -8.84 -31.83
CA ASN A 95 3.75 -10.22 -32.28
C ASN A 95 2.92 -11.24 -31.48
N ALA A 96 2.50 -10.96 -30.26
CA ALA A 96 1.61 -11.84 -29.49
C ALA A 96 0.24 -11.96 -30.19
N TYR A 97 -0.31 -10.83 -30.65
CA TYR A 97 -1.60 -10.81 -31.37
C TYR A 97 -1.53 -11.53 -32.71
N VAL A 98 -0.41 -11.43 -33.43
CA VAL A 98 -0.17 -12.17 -34.69
C VAL A 98 -0.15 -13.69 -34.44
N LEU A 99 0.32 -14.13 -33.25
CA LEU A 99 0.31 -15.52 -32.85
C LEU A 99 -1.06 -15.99 -32.30
N GLY A 100 -2.09 -15.14 -32.32
CA GLY A 100 -3.42 -15.44 -31.83
C GLY A 100 -3.54 -15.44 -30.30
N LEU A 101 -2.59 -14.79 -29.60
CA LEU A 101 -2.61 -14.64 -28.16
C LEU A 101 -3.30 -13.33 -27.77
N ASP A 102 -4.04 -13.35 -26.68
CA ASP A 102 -4.61 -12.19 -26.03
C ASP A 102 -4.13 -12.09 -24.58
N VAL A 103 -4.37 -10.94 -23.95
CA VAL A 103 -3.95 -10.68 -22.56
C VAL A 103 -4.53 -11.72 -21.60
N ARG A 104 -5.80 -12.09 -21.79
CA ARG A 104 -6.49 -13.06 -20.91
C ARG A 104 -5.84 -14.44 -20.98
N ASN A 105 -5.54 -14.89 -22.18
CA ASN A 105 -4.91 -16.21 -22.42
C ASN A 105 -3.51 -16.27 -21.82
N VAL A 106 -2.68 -15.25 -22.09
CA VAL A 106 -1.32 -15.17 -21.55
C VAL A 106 -1.34 -15.09 -20.03
N MET A 107 -2.17 -14.20 -19.44
CA MET A 107 -2.29 -14.05 -17.99
C MET A 107 -2.82 -15.32 -17.31
N ALA A 108 -3.74 -16.04 -17.92
CA ALA A 108 -4.22 -17.33 -17.38
C ALA A 108 -3.09 -18.35 -17.29
N GLN A 109 -2.24 -18.45 -18.31
CA GLN A 109 -1.11 -19.37 -18.31
C GLN A 109 -0.04 -18.94 -17.29
N VAL A 110 0.32 -17.66 -17.24
CA VAL A 110 1.27 -17.11 -16.24
C VAL A 110 0.76 -17.40 -14.82
N ARG A 111 -0.50 -17.06 -14.55
CA ARG A 111 -1.10 -17.30 -13.23
C ARG A 111 -1.10 -18.79 -12.87
N SER A 112 -1.46 -19.68 -13.79
CA SER A 112 -1.46 -21.12 -13.55
C SER A 112 -0.07 -21.66 -13.23
N GLY A 113 0.98 -21.15 -13.88
CA GLY A 113 2.35 -21.56 -13.61
C GLY A 113 2.85 -21.07 -12.24
N PHE A 114 2.70 -19.78 -11.94
CA PHE A 114 3.28 -19.15 -10.74
C PHE A 114 2.43 -19.33 -9.49
N PHE A 115 1.12 -19.07 -9.55
CA PHE A 115 0.21 -19.21 -8.41
C PHE A 115 -0.39 -20.62 -8.31
N GLY A 116 -0.60 -21.25 -9.46
CA GLY A 116 -1.21 -22.54 -9.56
C GLY A 116 -2.64 -22.49 -10.09
N SER A 117 -3.06 -23.64 -10.58
CA SER A 117 -4.43 -23.93 -11.00
C SER A 117 -4.99 -25.05 -10.15
N GLN A 118 -6.22 -24.91 -9.67
CA GLN A 118 -6.92 -25.97 -8.97
C GLN A 118 -7.36 -27.03 -9.98
N ALA A 119 -6.65 -28.15 -10.01
CA ALA A 119 -6.93 -29.25 -10.93
C ALA A 119 -8.12 -30.11 -10.48
N GLN A 120 -8.29 -30.27 -9.17
CA GLN A 120 -9.36 -31.10 -8.61
C GLN A 120 -9.78 -30.62 -7.22
N ARG A 121 -11.04 -30.85 -6.89
CA ARG A 121 -11.63 -30.60 -5.58
C ARG A 121 -12.56 -31.78 -5.26
N PHE A 122 -12.37 -32.41 -4.12
CA PHE A 122 -13.23 -33.50 -3.67
C PHE A 122 -13.34 -33.55 -2.15
N GLN A 123 -14.41 -34.17 -1.67
CA GLN A 123 -14.65 -34.34 -0.25
C GLN A 123 -14.17 -35.71 0.19
N ARG A 124 -13.47 -35.80 1.32
CA ARG A 124 -13.06 -37.03 1.94
C ARG A 124 -13.48 -37.02 3.41
N GLY A 125 -14.60 -37.67 3.72
CA GLY A 125 -15.21 -37.57 5.04
C GLY A 125 -15.71 -36.12 5.31
N GLN A 126 -15.22 -35.50 6.36
CA GLN A 126 -15.54 -34.10 6.69
C GLN A 126 -14.56 -33.09 6.07
N ASP A 127 -13.46 -33.55 5.46
CA ASP A 127 -12.41 -32.70 4.91
C ASP A 127 -12.63 -32.43 3.43
N GLU A 128 -12.44 -31.16 3.03
CA GLU A 128 -12.39 -30.74 1.64
C GLU A 128 -10.92 -30.76 1.17
N ILE A 129 -10.63 -31.61 0.17
CA ILE A 129 -9.29 -31.74 -0.43
C ILE A 129 -9.25 -30.96 -1.75
N ARG A 130 -8.28 -30.07 -1.89
CA ARG A 130 -8.04 -29.30 -3.12
C ARG A 130 -6.67 -29.63 -3.67
N VAL A 131 -6.63 -30.11 -4.91
CA VAL A 131 -5.39 -30.44 -5.62
C VAL A 131 -4.99 -29.23 -6.46
N TRP A 132 -3.81 -28.68 -6.18
CA TRP A 132 -3.24 -27.56 -6.91
C TRP A 132 -2.04 -27.99 -7.71
N VAL A 133 -1.95 -27.53 -8.97
CA VAL A 133 -0.81 -27.75 -9.86
C VAL A 133 -0.16 -26.38 -10.14
N ARG A 134 1.13 -26.29 -9.93
CA ARG A 134 1.95 -25.10 -10.18
C ARG A 134 3.40 -25.51 -10.43
N TYR A 135 4.21 -24.57 -10.94
CA TYR A 135 5.65 -24.78 -11.02
C TYR A 135 6.27 -25.01 -9.64
N ASN A 136 7.41 -25.69 -9.60
CA ASN A 136 8.16 -25.88 -8.37
C ASN A 136 8.63 -24.51 -7.81
N LYS A 137 9.16 -24.47 -6.59
CA LYS A 137 9.56 -23.23 -5.94
C LYS A 137 10.72 -22.53 -6.68
N GLU A 138 11.65 -23.31 -7.23
CA GLU A 138 12.83 -22.80 -7.92
C GLU A 138 12.44 -22.11 -9.23
N ASP A 139 11.54 -22.74 -10.02
CA ASP A 139 11.08 -22.21 -11.32
C ASP A 139 10.17 -20.98 -11.21
N ARG A 140 9.74 -20.57 -10.03
CA ARG A 140 8.90 -19.38 -9.78
C ARG A 140 9.51 -18.40 -8.80
N SER A 141 10.81 -18.48 -8.53
CA SER A 141 11.51 -17.64 -7.55
C SER A 141 12.20 -16.43 -8.15
N SER A 142 12.34 -16.35 -9.48
CA SER A 142 13.01 -15.25 -10.15
C SER A 142 12.22 -14.70 -11.34
N ILE A 143 12.49 -13.44 -11.68
CA ILE A 143 11.91 -12.77 -12.86
C ILE A 143 12.41 -13.43 -14.14
N SER A 144 13.66 -13.90 -14.17
CA SER A 144 14.20 -14.62 -15.32
C SER A 144 13.36 -15.86 -15.67
N ASN A 145 12.87 -16.58 -14.67
CA ASN A 145 11.98 -17.72 -14.87
C ASN A 145 10.63 -17.33 -15.47
N LEU A 146 10.16 -16.11 -15.15
CA LEU A 146 8.96 -15.56 -15.79
C LEU A 146 9.21 -15.24 -17.26
N GLU A 147 10.36 -14.62 -17.60
CA GLU A 147 10.72 -14.29 -18.97
C GLU A 147 10.88 -15.52 -19.86
N ASP A 148 11.44 -16.61 -19.32
CA ASP A 148 11.67 -17.87 -20.02
C ASP A 148 10.45 -18.81 -20.04
N MET A 149 9.39 -18.45 -19.33
CA MET A 149 8.15 -19.23 -19.31
C MET A 149 7.62 -19.43 -20.72
N ARG A 150 7.27 -20.68 -21.07
CA ARG A 150 6.72 -21.05 -22.38
C ARG A 150 5.21 -20.86 -22.38
N ILE A 151 4.75 -19.91 -23.19
CA ILE A 151 3.33 -19.66 -23.43
C ILE A 151 2.89 -20.45 -24.66
N GLN A 152 1.82 -21.21 -24.50
CA GLN A 152 1.25 -22.01 -25.59
C GLN A 152 0.29 -21.15 -26.43
N THR A 153 0.52 -21.11 -27.74
CA THR A 153 -0.37 -20.47 -28.70
C THR A 153 -1.59 -21.36 -29.01
N PRO A 154 -2.65 -20.81 -29.60
CA PRO A 154 -3.82 -21.59 -30.06
C PRO A 154 -3.47 -22.69 -31.06
N THR A 155 -2.37 -22.51 -31.81
CA THR A 155 -1.87 -23.51 -32.77
C THR A 155 -1.04 -24.62 -32.13
N GLY A 156 -0.79 -24.55 -30.79
CA GLY A 156 0.01 -25.51 -30.04
C GLY A 156 1.50 -25.21 -29.99
N ALA A 157 1.99 -24.18 -30.66
CA ALA A 157 3.38 -23.74 -30.57
C ALA A 157 3.67 -23.15 -29.17
N LYS A 158 4.92 -23.25 -28.71
CA LYS A 158 5.36 -22.72 -27.40
C LYS A 158 6.38 -21.62 -27.62
N VAL A 159 6.07 -20.42 -27.15
CA VAL A 159 6.90 -19.20 -27.30
C VAL A 159 7.30 -18.68 -25.93
N PRO A 160 8.58 -18.26 -25.71
CA PRO A 160 8.97 -17.63 -24.43
C PRO A 160 8.20 -16.35 -24.19
N LEU A 161 7.85 -16.06 -22.93
CA LEU A 161 7.08 -14.86 -22.59
C LEU A 161 7.80 -13.58 -23.03
N ARG A 162 9.13 -13.51 -22.89
CA ARG A 162 9.93 -12.34 -23.29
C ARG A 162 9.79 -11.94 -24.77
N GLU A 163 9.45 -12.89 -25.66
CA GLU A 163 9.24 -12.61 -27.08
C GLU A 163 7.88 -11.94 -27.36
N ILE A 164 6.90 -12.18 -26.51
CA ILE A 164 5.51 -11.77 -26.72
C ILE A 164 5.01 -10.72 -25.71
N ALA A 165 5.77 -10.44 -24.65
CA ALA A 165 5.39 -9.45 -23.64
C ALA A 165 6.62 -8.67 -23.15
N SER A 166 6.38 -7.44 -22.71
CA SER A 166 7.25 -6.66 -21.84
C SER A 166 6.63 -6.57 -20.45
N TYR A 167 7.42 -6.19 -19.45
CA TYR A 167 6.90 -5.97 -18.11
C TYR A 167 7.51 -4.73 -17.47
N SER A 168 6.76 -4.11 -16.59
CA SER A 168 7.24 -3.12 -15.62
C SER A 168 7.01 -3.62 -14.20
N ILE A 169 7.83 -3.15 -13.27
CA ILE A 169 7.66 -3.43 -11.84
C ILE A 169 7.21 -2.13 -11.20
N GLU A 170 5.98 -2.11 -10.74
CA GLU A 170 5.35 -0.96 -10.12
C GLU A 170 4.85 -1.33 -8.73
N ARG A 171 4.55 -0.34 -7.90
CA ARG A 171 3.82 -0.59 -6.66
C ARG A 171 2.33 -0.37 -6.92
N GLY A 172 1.52 -1.36 -6.60
CA GLY A 172 0.07 -1.25 -6.69
C GLY A 172 -0.50 -0.31 -5.63
N ASP A 173 -1.72 0.17 -5.84
CA ASP A 173 -2.47 0.87 -4.80
C ASP A 173 -3.08 -0.16 -3.83
N VAL A 174 -2.89 0.01 -2.52
CA VAL A 174 -3.48 -0.88 -1.49
C VAL A 174 -4.98 -0.61 -1.35
N SER A 175 -5.35 0.67 -1.36
CA SER A 175 -6.73 1.12 -1.29
C SER A 175 -6.96 2.34 -2.18
N ILE A 176 -8.17 2.49 -2.65
CA ILE A 176 -8.59 3.63 -3.45
C ILE A 176 -9.77 4.29 -2.74
N ASN A 177 -9.51 5.44 -2.11
CA ASN A 177 -10.54 6.17 -1.38
C ASN A 177 -11.14 7.27 -2.25
N HIS A 178 -12.43 7.48 -2.12
CA HIS A 178 -13.17 8.56 -2.78
C HIS A 178 -14.04 9.30 -1.77
N LEU A 179 -14.03 10.62 -1.87
CA LEU A 179 -14.91 11.52 -1.14
C LEU A 179 -15.59 12.45 -2.14
N ASP A 180 -16.92 12.52 -2.10
CA ASP A 180 -17.74 13.32 -3.02
C ASP A 180 -17.43 13.03 -4.52
N GLY A 181 -17.17 11.76 -4.85
CA GLY A 181 -16.90 11.33 -6.22
C GLY A 181 -15.50 11.66 -6.75
N ARG A 182 -14.64 12.28 -5.95
CA ARG A 182 -13.23 12.55 -6.28
C ARG A 182 -12.29 11.63 -5.51
N ARG A 183 -11.15 11.32 -6.08
CA ARG A 183 -10.10 10.57 -5.38
C ARG A 183 -9.66 11.34 -4.13
N GLU A 184 -9.55 10.64 -3.01
CA GLU A 184 -9.11 11.20 -1.74
C GLU A 184 -7.79 10.56 -1.30
N ILE A 185 -6.87 11.40 -0.83
CA ILE A 185 -5.75 10.99 0.02
C ILE A 185 -5.81 11.80 1.30
N GLN A 186 -5.91 11.11 2.42
CA GLN A 186 -5.94 11.70 3.74
C GLN A 186 -4.56 11.60 4.39
N VAL A 187 -4.06 12.74 4.89
CA VAL A 187 -2.85 12.80 5.71
C VAL A 187 -3.26 13.19 7.12
N SER A 188 -2.79 12.45 8.10
CA SER A 188 -3.09 12.67 9.51
C SER A 188 -1.82 12.69 10.35
N ALA A 189 -1.90 13.39 11.49
CA ALA A 189 -0.81 13.49 12.43
C ALA A 189 -1.34 13.57 13.87
N ASP A 190 -0.51 13.13 14.81
CA ASP A 190 -0.79 13.26 16.23
C ASP A 190 0.00 14.42 16.84
N LEU A 191 -0.49 14.95 17.96
CA LEU A 191 0.18 15.98 18.72
C LEU A 191 1.28 15.39 19.60
N LYS A 192 2.49 15.97 19.61
CA LYS A 192 3.53 15.57 20.54
C LYS A 192 3.09 15.78 21.98
N ASN A 193 2.39 16.87 22.25
CA ASN A 193 1.90 17.19 23.58
C ASN A 193 0.43 17.67 23.53
N PRO A 194 -0.55 16.78 23.68
CA PRO A 194 -1.97 17.12 23.59
C PRO A 194 -2.49 17.98 24.75
N ASN A 195 -1.71 18.17 25.83
CA ASN A 195 -2.12 19.00 26.95
C ASN A 195 -1.79 20.49 26.76
N THR A 196 -0.83 20.80 25.90
CA THR A 196 -0.37 22.19 25.65
C THR A 196 -0.69 22.68 24.26
N THR A 197 -1.03 21.79 23.33
CA THR A 197 -1.28 22.09 21.93
C THR A 197 -2.68 21.67 21.55
N SER A 198 -3.41 22.56 20.89
CA SER A 198 -4.75 22.29 20.35
C SER A 198 -4.67 21.80 18.90
N GLY A 199 -5.33 20.69 18.59
CA GLY A 199 -5.45 20.22 17.22
C GLY A 199 -6.17 21.22 16.29
N SER A 200 -7.13 21.99 16.81
CA SER A 200 -7.82 23.03 16.05
C SER A 200 -6.91 24.17 15.64
N ASP A 201 -5.99 24.59 16.52
CA ASP A 201 -5.06 25.68 16.24
C ASP A 201 -4.06 25.27 15.15
N ILE A 202 -3.56 24.03 15.22
CA ILE A 202 -2.71 23.46 14.17
C ILE A 202 -3.46 23.36 12.84
N MET A 203 -4.74 22.93 12.86
CA MET A 203 -5.55 22.87 11.64
C MET A 203 -5.80 24.23 11.01
N GLU A 204 -5.92 25.29 11.83
CA GLU A 204 -6.02 26.66 11.34
C GLU A 204 -4.70 27.13 10.73
N GLU A 205 -3.56 26.86 11.36
CA GLU A 205 -2.23 27.13 10.83
C GLU A 205 -2.00 26.44 9.47
N ILE A 206 -2.35 25.14 9.36
CA ILE A 206 -2.25 24.39 8.10
C ILE A 206 -3.09 25.06 7.01
N LYS A 207 -4.32 25.45 7.32
CA LYS A 207 -5.22 26.09 6.35
C LYS A 207 -4.73 27.46 5.89
N LEU A 208 -4.08 28.23 6.76
CA LEU A 208 -3.64 29.60 6.45
C LEU A 208 -2.27 29.65 5.78
N HIS A 209 -1.37 28.73 6.11
CA HIS A 209 0.03 28.83 5.69
C HIS A 209 0.51 27.69 4.79
N ILE A 210 -0.01 26.46 4.94
CA ILE A 210 0.46 25.31 4.16
C ILE A 210 -0.45 25.06 2.95
N MET A 211 -1.77 25.04 3.17
CA MET A 211 -2.72 24.68 2.11
C MET A 211 -2.72 25.63 0.92
N PRO A 212 -2.59 26.97 1.08
CA PRO A 212 -2.55 27.88 -0.07
C PRO A 212 -1.38 27.60 -1.02
N ASP A 213 -0.21 27.28 -0.49
CA ASP A 213 0.98 26.98 -1.30
C ASP A 213 0.79 25.67 -2.08
N ILE A 214 0.22 24.65 -1.45
CA ILE A 214 -0.10 23.37 -2.10
C ILE A 214 -1.15 23.58 -3.19
N GLN A 215 -2.25 24.31 -2.89
CA GLN A 215 -3.32 24.59 -3.86
C GLN A 215 -2.87 25.44 -5.04
N ALA A 216 -1.88 26.31 -4.86
CA ALA A 216 -1.32 27.13 -5.93
C ALA A 216 -0.40 26.31 -6.87
N LYS A 217 0.17 25.21 -6.36
CA LYS A 217 1.11 24.36 -7.09
C LYS A 217 0.41 23.25 -7.87
N TYR A 218 -0.72 22.75 -7.36
CA TYR A 218 -1.49 21.63 -7.89
C TYR A 218 -2.96 22.00 -8.13
#